data_982be256da414def73c52e64a8e7654f
#
_entry.id   982be256da414def73c52e64a8e7654f
#
_cell.length_a   1.000
_cell.length_b   1.000
_cell.length_c   1.000
_cell.angle_alpha   90.00
_cell.angle_beta   90.00
_cell.angle_gamma   90.00
#
_symmetry.space_group_name_H-M   'P 1'
#
loop_
_entity.id
_entity.type
_entity.pdbx_description
1 polymer ?
#
loop_
_entity_poly.entity_id
_entity_poly.type
_entity_poly.pdbx_seq_one_letter_code
_entity_poly.pdbx_strand_id
1 'polypeptide(L)'
;MLTKRTDNVEHHKGQVSLPGGAIDKNETAQNASLRETKEEIGIDSSSLKSLGQLSSLYTPVSYFNIHVFLWYSETQPQIKINDSEVDQVYKISLDELIDNNLVLNTPINKSGFKINVPAYHFNECICWGATAMIITELKDIINES
;
A
#
# COMPACT_ATOMS: atom_id res chain seq x y z
N MET A 1 -6.61 -2.64 -1.08
CA MET A 1 -6.66 -1.36 -1.83
C MET A 1 -5.26 -0.79 -1.93
N LEU A 2 -4.92 -0.19 -3.07
CA LEU A 2 -3.67 0.52 -3.29
C LEU A 2 -3.99 1.96 -3.69
N THR A 3 -3.10 2.90 -3.39
CA THR A 3 -3.19 4.30 -3.75
C THR A 3 -2.05 4.69 -4.69
N LYS A 4 -2.31 5.57 -5.64
CA LYS A 4 -1.28 6.22 -6.44
C LYS A 4 -1.10 7.65 -5.91
N ARG A 5 0.11 7.98 -5.52
CA ARG A 5 0.43 9.33 -5.02
C ARG A 5 0.37 10.35 -6.15
N THR A 6 -0.05 11.57 -5.83
CA THR A 6 -0.03 12.68 -6.80
C THR A 6 1.41 13.05 -7.18
N ASP A 7 1.56 13.71 -8.32
CA ASP A 7 2.85 14.28 -8.75
C ASP A 7 3.22 15.56 -7.97
N ASN A 8 2.31 16.08 -7.17
CA ASN A 8 2.50 17.30 -6.38
C ASN A 8 3.20 17.08 -5.04
N VAL A 9 3.36 15.82 -4.59
CA VAL A 9 4.08 15.50 -3.35
C VAL A 9 5.60 15.52 -3.56
N GLU A 10 6.37 15.83 -2.51
CA GLU A 10 7.83 15.94 -2.61
C GLU A 10 8.53 14.60 -2.90
N HIS A 11 7.99 13.51 -2.35
CA HIS A 11 8.59 12.18 -2.45
C HIS A 11 7.63 11.16 -3.05
N HIS A 12 8.20 10.17 -3.77
CA HIS A 12 7.46 9.01 -4.33
C HIS A 12 6.32 9.39 -5.30
N LYS A 13 6.53 10.44 -6.12
CA LYS A 13 5.57 10.90 -7.15
C LYS A 13 5.09 9.76 -8.03
N GLY A 14 3.76 9.67 -8.21
CA GLY A 14 3.14 8.66 -9.07
C GLY A 14 3.36 7.20 -8.63
N GLN A 15 3.97 6.95 -7.48
CA GLN A 15 4.20 5.60 -6.98
C GLN A 15 2.92 5.00 -6.42
N VAL A 16 2.74 3.70 -6.68
CA VAL A 16 1.64 2.91 -6.12
C VAL A 16 2.06 2.30 -4.79
N SER A 17 1.26 2.51 -3.74
CA SER A 17 1.52 2.03 -2.39
C SER A 17 0.23 1.65 -1.66
N LEU A 18 0.39 1.03 -0.48
CA LEU A 18 -0.70 0.95 0.49
C LEU A 18 -0.98 2.34 1.07
N PRO A 19 -2.23 2.64 1.49
CA PRO A 19 -2.52 3.83 2.28
C PRO A 19 -1.68 3.85 3.56
N GLY A 20 -1.12 5.01 3.91
CA GLY A 20 -0.32 5.13 5.11
C GLY A 20 0.71 6.24 5.06
N GLY A 21 1.25 6.57 6.22
CA GLY A 21 2.24 7.65 6.40
C GLY A 21 3.05 7.51 7.68
N ALA A 22 3.62 8.62 8.13
CA ALA A 22 4.45 8.68 9.33
C ALA A 22 3.60 8.59 10.61
N ILE A 23 4.16 7.98 11.64
CA ILE A 23 3.55 7.94 12.98
C ILE A 23 3.78 9.29 13.65
N ASP A 24 2.72 9.93 14.11
CA ASP A 24 2.78 11.19 14.81
C ASP A 24 3.26 11.02 16.27
N LYS A 25 3.67 12.15 16.89
CA LYS A 25 4.09 12.13 18.29
C LYS A 25 2.93 11.67 19.19
N ASN A 26 3.20 10.70 20.05
CA ASN A 26 2.25 10.07 20.97
C ASN A 26 1.14 9.23 20.29
N GLU A 27 1.32 8.83 19.04
CA GLU A 27 0.43 7.96 18.30
C GLU A 27 0.99 6.53 18.25
N THR A 28 0.11 5.53 18.23
CA THR A 28 0.52 4.14 17.94
C THR A 28 0.56 3.91 16.43
N ALA A 29 1.39 2.97 15.96
CA ALA A 29 1.43 2.61 14.54
C ALA A 29 0.05 2.18 13.99
N GLN A 30 -0.74 1.50 14.82
CA GLN A 30 -2.10 1.09 14.46
C GLN A 30 -3.04 2.30 14.28
N ASN A 31 -2.96 3.29 15.17
CA ASN A 31 -3.77 4.51 15.05
C ASN A 31 -3.34 5.35 13.85
N ALA A 32 -2.02 5.43 13.59
CA ALA A 32 -1.49 6.10 12.40
C ALA A 32 -2.05 5.48 11.12
N SER A 33 -2.11 4.14 11.02
CA SER A 33 -2.67 3.46 9.85
C SER A 33 -4.14 3.81 9.59
N LEU A 34 -4.94 3.96 10.64
CA LEU A 34 -6.35 4.37 10.55
C LEU A 34 -6.51 5.85 10.18
N ARG A 35 -5.70 6.73 10.81
CA ARG A 35 -5.70 8.17 10.52
C ARG A 35 -5.35 8.41 9.07
N GLU A 36 -4.24 7.87 8.59
CA GLU A 36 -3.77 8.01 7.21
C GLU A 36 -4.78 7.46 6.20
N THR A 37 -5.38 6.29 6.47
CA THR A 37 -6.44 5.72 5.63
C THR A 37 -7.64 6.68 5.52
N LYS A 38 -8.02 7.34 6.62
CA LYS A 38 -9.09 8.33 6.62
C LYS A 38 -8.68 9.61 5.88
N GLU A 39 -7.47 10.09 6.07
CA GLU A 39 -6.94 11.31 5.44
C GLU A 39 -6.78 11.14 3.93
N GLU A 40 -6.19 10.03 3.48
CA GLU A 40 -5.92 9.78 2.06
C GLU A 40 -7.15 9.36 1.26
N ILE A 41 -8.00 8.48 1.79
CA ILE A 41 -9.10 7.85 1.05
C ILE A 41 -10.48 7.92 1.72
N GLY A 42 -10.59 8.64 2.85
CA GLY A 42 -11.86 8.97 3.49
C GLY A 42 -12.56 7.82 4.21
N ILE A 43 -11.91 6.67 4.42
CA ILE A 43 -12.53 5.54 5.12
C ILE A 43 -12.45 5.76 6.63
N ASP A 44 -13.60 5.78 7.29
CA ASP A 44 -13.70 5.96 8.73
C ASP A 44 -13.35 4.66 9.49
N SER A 45 -12.59 4.81 10.57
CA SER A 45 -12.16 3.68 11.41
C SER A 45 -13.33 2.89 12.03
N SER A 46 -14.50 3.53 12.23
CA SER A 46 -15.69 2.87 12.76
C SER A 46 -16.23 1.76 11.85
N SER A 47 -15.91 1.81 10.55
CA SER A 47 -16.29 0.79 9.57
C SER A 47 -15.27 -0.34 9.43
N LEU A 48 -14.15 -0.28 10.17
CA LEU A 48 -13.02 -1.19 10.02
C LEU A 48 -12.85 -2.08 11.25
N LYS A 49 -12.64 -3.37 11.01
CA LYS A 49 -12.29 -4.37 12.04
C LYS A 49 -10.86 -4.84 11.80
N SER A 50 -10.06 -4.90 12.86
CA SER A 50 -8.68 -5.40 12.76
C SER A 50 -8.67 -6.90 12.51
N LEU A 51 -7.92 -7.33 11.49
CA LEU A 51 -7.60 -8.75 11.24
C LEU A 51 -6.22 -9.13 11.79
N GLY A 52 -5.36 -8.15 12.06
CA GLY A 52 -4.03 -8.39 12.56
C GLY A 52 -2.97 -7.48 11.97
N GLN A 53 -1.73 -7.83 12.24
CA GLN A 53 -0.54 -7.14 11.75
C GLN A 53 0.35 -8.11 11.00
N LEU A 54 0.87 -7.69 9.86
CA LEU A 54 1.93 -8.40 9.12
C LEU A 54 3.30 -8.13 9.72
N SER A 55 4.32 -8.81 9.21
CA SER A 55 5.71 -8.58 9.60
C SER A 55 6.11 -7.11 9.36
N SER A 56 6.87 -6.56 10.30
CA SER A 56 7.44 -5.22 10.09
C SER A 56 8.56 -5.28 9.05
N LEU A 57 8.56 -4.33 8.13
CA LEU A 57 9.54 -4.25 7.05
C LEU A 57 10.46 -3.04 7.23
N TYR A 58 11.75 -3.28 7.39
CA TYR A 58 12.74 -2.21 7.37
C TYR A 58 13.17 -1.86 5.94
N THR A 59 13.15 -0.58 5.61
CA THR A 59 13.55 -0.05 4.29
C THR A 59 14.85 0.74 4.40
N PRO A 60 16.01 0.19 3.97
CA PRO A 60 17.31 0.84 4.13
C PRO A 60 17.44 2.17 3.39
N VAL A 61 16.69 2.33 2.29
CA VAL A 61 16.76 3.53 1.44
C VAL A 61 16.15 4.75 2.14
N SER A 62 15.10 4.56 2.92
CA SER A 62 14.38 5.62 3.62
C SER A 62 14.58 5.60 5.14
N TYR A 63 15.25 4.57 5.67
CA TYR A 63 15.44 4.32 7.10
C TYR A 63 14.12 4.17 7.88
N PHE A 64 13.03 3.81 7.21
CA PHE A 64 11.75 3.56 7.85
C PHE A 64 11.60 2.09 8.27
N ASN A 65 10.96 1.90 9.42
CA ASN A 65 10.39 0.63 9.82
C ASN A 65 8.88 0.68 9.57
N ILE A 66 8.42 -0.07 8.58
CA ILE A 66 7.03 -0.07 8.14
C ILE A 66 6.25 -1.08 8.97
N HIS A 67 5.18 -0.64 9.61
CA HIS A 67 4.23 -1.48 10.33
C HIS A 67 2.96 -1.61 9.49
N VAL A 68 2.55 -2.83 9.17
CA VAL A 68 1.43 -3.12 8.27
C VAL A 68 0.28 -3.75 9.04
N PHE A 69 -0.89 -3.13 8.98
CA PHE A 69 -2.11 -3.62 9.63
C PHE A 69 -3.13 -4.05 8.58
N LEU A 70 -3.79 -5.17 8.83
CA LEU A 70 -4.87 -5.67 8.00
C LEU A 70 -6.22 -5.26 8.61
N TRP A 71 -7.02 -4.60 7.79
CA TRP A 71 -8.34 -4.12 8.16
C TRP A 71 -9.40 -4.74 7.26
N TYR A 72 -10.53 -5.08 7.83
CA TYR A 72 -11.69 -5.64 7.14
C TYR A 72 -12.91 -4.75 7.35
N SER A 73 -13.70 -4.58 6.30
CA SER A 73 -15.01 -3.94 6.34
C SER A 73 -16.08 -4.91 5.88
N GLU A 74 -17.19 -5.04 6.62
CA GLU A 74 -18.32 -5.90 6.24
C GLU A 74 -19.08 -5.38 5.03
N THR A 75 -19.01 -4.08 4.82
CA THR A 75 -19.64 -3.41 3.68
C THR A 75 -18.58 -2.69 2.87
N GLN A 76 -18.83 -2.51 1.58
CA GLN A 76 -17.93 -1.73 0.76
C GLN A 76 -17.90 -0.28 1.24
N PRO A 77 -16.75 0.21 1.76
CA PRO A 77 -16.66 1.58 2.24
C PRO A 77 -16.75 2.57 1.10
N GLN A 78 -17.36 3.72 1.38
CA GLN A 78 -17.33 4.85 0.46
C GLN A 78 -15.92 5.45 0.48
N ILE A 79 -15.34 5.60 -0.72
CA ILE A 79 -14.02 6.20 -0.89
C ILE A 79 -14.19 7.67 -1.24
N LYS A 80 -13.50 8.52 -0.50
CA LYS A 80 -13.37 9.95 -0.76
C LYS A 80 -11.89 10.30 -0.79
N ILE A 81 -11.36 10.40 -2.00
CA ILE A 81 -9.94 10.69 -2.23
C ILE A 81 -9.60 12.11 -1.76
N ASN A 82 -8.47 12.26 -1.09
CA ASN A 82 -7.82 13.56 -0.87
C ASN A 82 -6.93 13.88 -2.07
N ASP A 83 -7.43 14.68 -2.99
CA ASP A 83 -6.78 15.02 -4.26
C ASP A 83 -5.40 15.70 -4.09
N SER A 84 -5.09 16.20 -2.90
CA SER A 84 -3.77 16.79 -2.63
C SER A 84 -2.66 15.75 -2.45
N GLU A 85 -3.02 14.51 -2.09
CA GLU A 85 -2.08 13.44 -1.78
C GLU A 85 -2.22 12.22 -2.67
N VAL A 86 -3.46 11.88 -3.04
CA VAL A 86 -3.81 10.67 -3.79
C VAL A 86 -4.43 11.05 -5.12
N ASP A 87 -3.85 10.54 -6.21
CA ASP A 87 -4.36 10.70 -7.58
C ASP A 87 -5.43 9.64 -7.90
N GLN A 88 -5.22 8.40 -7.45
CA GLN A 88 -6.10 7.28 -7.78
C GLN A 88 -6.08 6.20 -6.69
N VAL A 89 -7.21 5.50 -6.53
CA VAL A 89 -7.34 4.31 -5.68
C VAL A 89 -7.63 3.09 -6.55
N TYR A 90 -6.84 2.03 -6.37
CA TYR A 90 -7.01 0.74 -7.03
C TYR A 90 -7.59 -0.29 -6.07
N LYS A 91 -8.66 -0.96 -6.50
CA LYS A 91 -9.28 -2.06 -5.77
C LYS A 91 -8.84 -3.37 -6.39
N ILE A 92 -7.87 -4.02 -5.79
CA ILE A 92 -7.40 -5.33 -6.24
C ILE A 92 -8.32 -6.40 -5.64
N SER A 93 -8.88 -7.25 -6.49
CA SER A 93 -9.68 -8.40 -6.02
C SER A 93 -8.78 -9.45 -5.36
N LEU A 94 -9.37 -10.33 -4.53
CA LEU A 94 -8.61 -11.43 -3.96
C LEU A 94 -8.13 -12.40 -5.04
N ASP A 95 -8.95 -12.67 -6.05
CA ASP A 95 -8.56 -13.54 -7.17
C ASP A 95 -7.36 -12.98 -7.91
N GLU A 96 -7.36 -11.68 -8.21
CA GLU A 96 -6.24 -10.99 -8.85
C GLU A 96 -4.99 -10.96 -7.95
N LEU A 97 -5.17 -10.82 -6.63
CA LEU A 97 -4.09 -10.87 -5.66
C LEU A 97 -3.43 -12.24 -5.60
N ILE A 98 -4.24 -13.31 -5.62
CA ILE A 98 -3.78 -14.70 -5.54
C ILE A 98 -3.13 -15.15 -6.85
N ASP A 99 -3.59 -14.65 -8.00
CA ASP A 99 -2.99 -14.94 -9.28
C ASP A 99 -1.49 -14.60 -9.30
N ASN A 100 -0.71 -15.41 -9.98
CA ASN A 100 0.75 -15.37 -9.90
C ASN A 100 1.36 -14.30 -10.84
N ASN A 101 1.02 -13.04 -10.57
CA ASN A 101 1.38 -11.88 -11.37
C ASN A 101 2.68 -11.17 -10.91
N LEU A 102 3.54 -11.85 -10.12
CA LEU A 102 4.85 -11.30 -9.83
C LEU A 102 5.73 -11.38 -11.07
N VAL A 103 6.02 -10.23 -11.65
CA VAL A 103 6.94 -10.11 -12.77
C VAL A 103 8.31 -9.72 -12.27
N LEU A 104 9.28 -10.60 -12.47
CA LEU A 104 10.69 -10.30 -12.21
C LEU A 104 11.24 -9.40 -13.32
N ASN A 105 12.15 -8.52 -12.95
CA ASN A 105 12.87 -7.66 -13.91
C ASN A 105 12.00 -6.63 -14.65
N THR A 106 11.03 -6.06 -13.95
CA THR A 106 10.26 -4.92 -14.48
C THR A 106 11.15 -3.67 -14.50
N PRO A 107 11.35 -3.02 -15.66
CA PRO A 107 12.14 -1.81 -15.74
C PRO A 107 11.35 -0.63 -15.15
N ILE A 108 11.93 0.01 -14.13
CA ILE A 108 11.42 1.26 -13.56
C ILE A 108 12.45 2.37 -13.69
N ASN A 109 11.98 3.61 -13.78
CA ASN A 109 12.85 4.78 -13.76
C ASN A 109 12.91 5.34 -12.33
N LYS A 110 14.08 5.30 -11.72
CA LYS A 110 14.33 5.87 -10.40
C LYS A 110 15.47 6.86 -10.45
N SER A 111 15.20 8.12 -10.15
CA SER A 111 16.22 9.20 -10.16
C SER A 111 17.02 9.28 -11.45
N GLY A 112 16.35 9.08 -12.61
CA GLY A 112 16.99 9.14 -13.94
C GLY A 112 17.70 7.84 -14.39
N PHE A 113 17.73 6.82 -13.53
CA PHE A 113 18.30 5.52 -13.86
C PHE A 113 17.21 4.47 -14.10
N LYS A 114 17.36 3.66 -15.16
CA LYS A 114 16.53 2.47 -15.36
C LYS A 114 17.09 1.32 -14.54
N ILE A 115 16.30 0.81 -13.63
CA ILE A 115 16.62 -0.37 -12.83
C ILE A 115 15.54 -1.43 -13.02
N ASN A 116 15.95 -2.70 -13.03
CA ASN A 116 14.99 -3.81 -13.07
C ASN A 116 14.68 -4.26 -11.64
N VAL A 117 13.40 -4.37 -11.33
CA VAL A 117 12.92 -4.76 -10.00
C VAL A 117 11.81 -5.81 -10.12
N PRO A 118 11.64 -6.68 -9.12
CA PRO A 118 10.43 -7.48 -9.02
C PRO A 118 9.20 -6.58 -8.83
N ALA A 119 8.14 -6.85 -9.57
CA ALA A 119 6.91 -6.08 -9.49
C ALA A 119 5.67 -6.95 -9.72
N TYR A 120 4.57 -6.58 -9.10
CA TYR A 120 3.24 -7.09 -9.41
C TYR A 120 2.62 -6.23 -10.51
N HIS A 121 2.14 -6.88 -11.55
CA HIS A 121 1.37 -6.27 -12.63
C HIS A 121 -0.10 -6.60 -12.40
N PHE A 122 -0.80 -5.71 -11.73
CA PHE A 122 -2.26 -5.77 -11.63
C PHE A 122 -2.90 -5.15 -12.88
N ASN A 123 -4.17 -5.46 -13.13
CA ASN A 123 -4.87 -4.98 -14.33
C ASN A 123 -4.78 -3.46 -14.51
N GLU A 124 -4.80 -2.69 -13.41
CA GLU A 124 -4.84 -1.23 -13.44
C GLU A 124 -3.55 -0.56 -12.98
N CYS A 125 -2.63 -1.29 -12.34
CA CYS A 125 -1.43 -0.68 -11.79
C CYS A 125 -0.24 -1.64 -11.66
N ILE A 126 0.95 -1.06 -11.58
CA ILE A 126 2.20 -1.79 -11.28
C ILE A 126 2.66 -1.38 -9.89
N CYS A 127 2.97 -2.37 -9.06
CA CYS A 127 3.44 -2.16 -7.70
C CYS A 127 4.76 -2.89 -7.47
N TRP A 128 5.73 -2.22 -6.86
CA TRP A 128 7.08 -2.72 -6.64
C TRP A 128 7.64 -2.25 -5.30
N GLY A 129 8.86 -2.67 -4.95
CA GLY A 129 9.54 -2.27 -3.72
C GLY A 129 8.85 -2.78 -2.46
N ALA A 130 8.79 -1.97 -1.41
CA ALA A 130 8.22 -2.35 -0.12
C ALA A 130 6.77 -2.84 -0.26
N THR A 131 5.96 -2.17 -1.08
CA THR A 131 4.56 -2.55 -1.32
C THR A 131 4.45 -3.95 -1.92
N ALA A 132 5.29 -4.29 -2.89
CA ALA A 132 5.31 -5.64 -3.47
C ALA A 132 5.72 -6.72 -2.45
N MET A 133 6.69 -6.42 -1.57
CA MET A 133 7.11 -7.34 -0.51
C MET A 133 5.97 -7.62 0.48
N ILE A 134 5.24 -6.58 0.89
CA ILE A 134 4.08 -6.69 1.78
C ILE A 134 2.96 -7.52 1.13
N ILE A 135 2.70 -7.28 -0.15
CA ILE A 135 1.71 -8.05 -0.94
C ILE A 135 2.12 -9.53 -1.02
N THR A 136 3.42 -9.81 -1.19
CA THR A 136 3.91 -11.20 -1.22
C THR A 136 3.61 -11.93 0.09
N GLU A 137 3.93 -11.33 1.25
CA GLU A 137 3.61 -11.91 2.55
C GLU A 137 2.11 -12.17 2.72
N LEU A 138 1.26 -11.19 2.39
CA LEU A 138 -0.19 -11.35 2.46
C LEU A 138 -0.69 -12.50 1.57
N LYS A 139 -0.17 -12.59 0.36
CA LYS A 139 -0.50 -13.65 -0.60
C LYS A 139 -0.10 -15.03 -0.08
N ASP A 140 1.09 -15.15 0.48
CA ASP A 140 1.58 -16.42 1.05
C ASP A 140 0.67 -16.87 2.20
N ILE A 141 0.28 -15.96 3.10
CA ILE A 141 -0.66 -16.26 4.20
C ILE A 141 -2.02 -16.75 3.67
N ILE A 142 -2.55 -16.11 2.62
CA ILE A 142 -3.83 -16.50 2.03
C ILE A 142 -3.74 -17.89 1.38
N ASN A 143 -2.63 -18.20 0.71
CA ASN A 143 -2.44 -19.49 0.04
C ASN A 143 -2.19 -20.65 1.03
N GLU A 144 -1.71 -20.37 2.23
CA GLU A 144 -1.49 -21.36 3.29
C GLU A 144 -2.73 -21.61 4.17
N SER A 145 -3.77 -20.80 4.02
CA SER A 145 -5.01 -20.86 4.81
C SER A 145 -6.04 -21.76 4.18
#